data_39e3de2fa577ae8ab3fc020dd13c493c
#
_entry.id   39e3de2fa577ae8ab3fc020dd13c493c
#
_cell.length_a   1.000
_cell.length_b   1.000
_cell.length_c   1.000
_cell.angle_alpha   90.00
_cell.angle_beta   90.00
_cell.angle_gamma   90.00
#
_symmetry.space_group_name_H-M   'P 1'
#
loop_
_entity.id
_entity.type
_entity.pdbx_description
1 polymer ?
#
loop_
_entity_poly.entity_id
_entity_poly.type
_entity_poly.pdbx_seq_one_letter_code
_entity_poly.pdbx_strand_id
1 'polypeptide(L)'
;ERKFFPGYVLVQMEMTDASIDQSLLRTSDFMTFEVFKKYHSETEMMRYLKRLERKDLSLNHSMISLGSCTMKLNAGSEMLPLSKGEWNSIHPFAPLDQAAGYQEMLAQMEVDLAEITGFDATSLQPNSGAQGEYAGLMTIKAYHESNGDHHRNIALIPSSAHGTNPASAVMAGMKVVVVKSTEAGNIDID
;
A
#
# COMPACT_ATOMS: atom_id res chain seq x y z
N GLU A 1 -26.22 -9.67 -15.90
CA GLU A 1 -25.12 -8.68 -15.96
C GLU A 1 -24.28 -8.80 -14.68
N ARG A 2 -23.04 -9.26 -14.81
CA ARG A 2 -22.11 -9.32 -13.70
C ARG A 2 -21.45 -7.96 -13.55
N LYS A 3 -21.78 -7.21 -12.51
CA LYS A 3 -21.09 -5.96 -12.15
C LYS A 3 -19.91 -6.31 -11.26
N PHE A 4 -18.72 -6.03 -11.71
CA PHE A 4 -17.49 -6.24 -10.93
C PHE A 4 -17.07 -4.92 -10.28
N PHE A 5 -16.89 -4.94 -8.96
CA PHE A 5 -16.16 -3.90 -8.26
C PHE A 5 -14.70 -4.37 -8.06
N PRO A 6 -13.70 -3.60 -8.49
CA PRO A 6 -12.31 -3.96 -8.26
C PRO A 6 -12.03 -4.08 -6.75
N GLY A 7 -11.49 -5.19 -6.33
CA GLY A 7 -11.09 -5.42 -4.94
C GLY A 7 -12.12 -6.09 -4.02
N TYR A 8 -13.30 -6.46 -4.52
CA TYR A 8 -14.29 -7.21 -3.75
C TYR A 8 -14.61 -8.54 -4.41
N VAL A 9 -14.54 -9.62 -3.65
CA VAL A 9 -15.08 -10.91 -4.04
C VAL A 9 -16.56 -10.91 -3.70
N LEU A 10 -17.41 -10.76 -4.71
CA LEU A 10 -18.85 -10.96 -4.54
C LEU A 10 -19.14 -12.45 -4.53
N VAL A 11 -19.34 -13.02 -3.37
CA VAL A 11 -19.90 -14.37 -3.23
C VAL A 11 -21.41 -14.24 -3.33
N GLN A 12 -21.97 -14.65 -4.48
CA GLN A 12 -23.41 -14.78 -4.59
C GLN A 12 -23.81 -16.06 -3.87
N MET A 13 -24.23 -15.90 -2.61
CA MET A 13 -24.86 -16.96 -1.84
C MET A 13 -26.35 -16.64 -1.70
N GLU A 14 -27.22 -17.58 -2.06
CA GLU A 14 -28.59 -17.55 -1.56
C GLU A 14 -28.55 -17.94 -0.08
N MET A 15 -28.33 -16.94 0.77
CA MET A 15 -28.46 -17.10 2.22
C MET A 15 -29.93 -16.99 2.56
N THR A 16 -30.56 -18.10 2.83
CA THR A 16 -31.87 -18.12 3.47
C THR A 16 -31.69 -18.15 5.00
N ASP A 17 -32.61 -17.57 5.75
CA ASP A 17 -32.60 -17.63 7.22
C ASP A 17 -32.51 -19.04 7.77
N ALA A 18 -32.90 -20.05 6.97
CA ALA A 18 -32.80 -21.47 7.31
C ALA A 18 -31.37 -22.04 7.24
N SER A 19 -30.42 -21.35 6.58
CA SER A 19 -29.04 -21.83 6.41
C SER A 19 -28.08 -21.32 7.50
N ILE A 20 -28.53 -20.41 8.35
CA ILE A 20 -27.73 -19.83 9.44
C ILE A 20 -28.33 -20.25 10.77
N ASP A 21 -27.49 -20.74 11.67
CA ASP A 21 -27.91 -21.04 13.03
C ASP A 21 -28.52 -19.77 13.68
N GLN A 22 -29.70 -19.89 14.25
CA GLN A 22 -30.44 -18.79 14.86
C GLN A 22 -29.65 -18.06 15.97
N SER A 23 -28.74 -18.78 16.63
CA SER A 23 -27.84 -18.21 17.64
C SER A 23 -26.80 -17.25 17.07
N LEU A 24 -26.53 -17.35 15.77
CA LEU A 24 -25.59 -16.49 15.05
C LEU A 24 -26.27 -15.29 14.39
N LEU A 25 -27.60 -15.25 14.40
CA LEU A 25 -28.33 -14.13 13.85
C LEU A 25 -28.18 -12.90 14.74
N ARG A 26 -27.94 -11.78 14.10
CA ARG A 26 -27.83 -10.50 14.79
C ARG A 26 -29.21 -10.10 15.36
N THR A 27 -29.27 -9.85 16.66
CA THR A 27 -30.48 -9.40 17.37
C THR A 27 -30.50 -7.89 17.59
N SER A 28 -29.39 -7.21 17.41
CA SER A 28 -29.30 -5.75 17.60
C SER A 28 -29.44 -5.01 16.25
N ASP A 29 -29.99 -3.80 16.31
CA ASP A 29 -30.05 -2.92 15.14
C ASP A 29 -28.65 -2.63 14.62
N PHE A 30 -28.52 -2.44 13.30
CA PHE A 30 -27.29 -2.08 12.63
C PHE A 30 -27.54 -1.04 11.54
N MET A 31 -26.48 -0.33 11.15
CA MET A 31 -26.55 0.71 10.12
C MET A 31 -27.70 1.70 10.35
N THR A 32 -27.87 2.12 11.61
CA THR A 32 -29.00 2.95 12.06
C THR A 32 -28.90 4.41 11.58
N PHE A 33 -27.73 4.86 11.16
CA PHE A 33 -27.54 6.21 10.63
C PHE A 33 -28.38 6.44 9.36
N GLU A 34 -28.91 7.65 9.23
CA GLU A 34 -29.79 8.02 8.13
C GLU A 34 -29.16 7.84 6.73
N VAL A 35 -27.86 7.98 6.63
CA VAL A 35 -27.11 7.76 5.38
C VAL A 35 -27.33 6.36 4.81
N PHE A 36 -27.41 5.34 5.66
CA PHE A 36 -27.64 3.96 5.24
C PHE A 36 -29.10 3.67 4.87
N LYS A 37 -30.02 4.54 5.28
CA LYS A 37 -31.44 4.45 4.95
C LYS A 37 -31.81 5.25 3.70
N LYS A 38 -30.93 6.15 3.26
CA LYS A 38 -31.22 7.11 2.20
C LYS A 38 -30.66 6.72 0.84
N TYR A 39 -29.51 6.09 0.81
CA TYR A 39 -28.79 5.80 -0.43
C TYR A 39 -28.73 4.28 -0.67
N HIS A 40 -29.67 3.78 -1.46
CA HIS A 40 -29.83 2.34 -1.70
C HIS A 40 -29.41 1.87 -3.09
N SER A 41 -29.21 2.80 -4.03
CA SER A 41 -28.69 2.47 -5.35
C SER A 41 -27.20 2.80 -5.48
N GLU A 42 -26.50 2.10 -6.36
CA GLU A 42 -25.11 2.39 -6.69
C GLU A 42 -24.91 3.85 -7.10
N THR A 43 -25.78 4.36 -7.96
CA THR A 43 -25.72 5.74 -8.44
C THR A 43 -25.83 6.76 -7.30
N GLU A 44 -26.76 6.54 -6.37
CA GLU A 44 -26.93 7.41 -5.21
C GLU A 44 -25.73 7.36 -4.28
N MET A 45 -25.20 6.16 -4.04
CA MET A 45 -24.00 5.96 -3.23
C MET A 45 -22.79 6.67 -3.86
N MET A 46 -22.57 6.52 -5.17
CA MET A 46 -21.49 7.20 -5.88
C MET A 46 -21.60 8.72 -5.81
N ARG A 47 -22.80 9.26 -5.95
CA ARG A 47 -23.06 10.70 -5.80
C ARG A 47 -22.82 11.17 -4.35
N TYR A 48 -23.20 10.36 -3.38
CA TYR A 48 -22.94 10.64 -1.98
C TYR A 48 -21.45 10.66 -1.67
N LEU A 49 -20.67 9.67 -2.12
CA LEU A 49 -19.22 9.61 -1.98
C LEU A 49 -18.55 10.83 -2.64
N LYS A 50 -18.99 11.20 -3.84
CA LYS A 50 -18.47 12.40 -4.51
C LYS A 50 -18.77 13.69 -3.74
N ARG A 51 -19.92 13.77 -3.08
CA ARG A 51 -20.25 14.89 -2.21
C ARG A 51 -19.36 14.96 -0.98
N LEU A 52 -18.98 13.82 -0.39
CA LEU A 52 -18.04 13.76 0.73
C LEU A 52 -16.63 14.14 0.26
N GLU A 53 -16.18 13.60 -0.86
CA GLU A 53 -14.88 13.92 -1.47
C GLU A 53 -14.71 15.43 -1.68
N ARG A 54 -15.76 16.12 -2.14
CA ARG A 54 -15.72 17.58 -2.36
C ARG A 54 -15.59 18.44 -1.10
N LYS A 55 -15.76 17.86 0.07
CA LYS A 55 -15.54 18.58 1.34
C LYS A 55 -14.08 18.65 1.73
N ASP A 56 -13.24 17.86 1.07
CA ASP A 56 -11.81 17.80 1.29
C ASP A 56 -11.06 18.01 -0.02
N LEU A 57 -9.73 17.97 0.04
CA LEU A 57 -8.88 18.08 -1.13
C LEU A 57 -8.99 16.83 -1.99
N SER A 58 -9.15 17.02 -3.28
CA SER A 58 -9.20 15.95 -4.26
C SER A 58 -8.33 16.29 -5.46
N LEU A 59 -7.69 15.28 -6.04
CA LEU A 59 -6.71 15.45 -7.11
C LEU A 59 -7.29 15.96 -8.42
N ASN A 60 -8.59 15.86 -8.61
CA ASN A 60 -9.25 16.35 -9.81
C ASN A 60 -9.72 17.82 -9.72
N HIS A 61 -9.54 18.49 -8.59
CA HIS A 61 -9.88 19.92 -8.44
C HIS A 61 -8.97 20.68 -7.47
N SER A 62 -7.84 20.10 -7.07
CA SER A 62 -6.86 20.78 -6.22
C SER A 62 -5.44 20.34 -6.56
N MET A 63 -4.51 21.26 -6.32
CA MET A 63 -3.08 20.93 -6.32
C MET A 63 -2.72 20.41 -4.94
N ILE A 64 -2.39 19.12 -4.84
CA ILE A 64 -2.00 18.49 -3.59
C ILE A 64 -0.50 18.44 -3.50
N SER A 65 0.02 19.08 -2.47
CA SER A 65 1.44 19.05 -2.13
C SER A 65 1.83 17.92 -1.20
N LEU A 66 0.86 17.15 -0.69
CA LEU A 66 1.10 16.09 0.26
C LEU A 66 1.68 14.84 -0.38
N GLY A 67 2.55 14.22 0.40
CA GLY A 67 3.41 13.14 0.04
C GLY A 67 2.80 11.98 -0.74
N SER A 68 3.67 11.25 -1.31
CA SER A 68 3.45 10.20 -2.31
C SER A 68 2.43 9.11 -1.95
N CYS A 69 2.12 8.90 -0.69
CA CYS A 69 1.23 7.82 -0.27
C CYS A 69 -0.17 7.91 -0.85
N THR A 70 -0.61 9.11 -1.18
CA THR A 70 -1.95 9.43 -1.67
C THR A 70 -2.01 9.78 -3.15
N MET A 71 -0.86 9.90 -3.81
CA MET A 71 -0.74 10.44 -5.17
C MET A 71 -0.69 9.38 -6.27
N LYS A 72 -1.26 8.22 -6.04
CA LYS A 72 -1.22 7.10 -6.99
C LYS A 72 -2.39 7.20 -7.97
N LEU A 73 -2.34 8.17 -8.85
CA LEU A 73 -3.30 8.32 -9.93
C LEU A 73 -2.82 7.51 -11.13
N ASN A 74 -3.62 6.52 -11.48
CA ASN A 74 -3.47 5.79 -12.73
C ASN A 74 -4.59 6.20 -13.68
N ALA A 75 -4.30 6.28 -14.97
CA ALA A 75 -5.32 6.49 -15.97
C ALA A 75 -6.30 5.31 -15.98
N GLY A 76 -7.58 5.57 -16.25
CA GLY A 76 -8.58 4.49 -16.32
C GLY A 76 -8.21 3.40 -17.33
N SER A 77 -7.55 3.75 -18.43
CA SER A 77 -7.04 2.80 -19.44
C SER A 77 -5.90 1.91 -18.92
N GLU A 78 -5.06 2.39 -18.01
CA GLU A 78 -4.00 1.61 -17.37
C GLU A 78 -4.56 0.60 -16.36
N MET A 79 -5.73 0.91 -15.77
CA MET A 79 -6.42 0.03 -14.83
C MET A 79 -7.25 -1.07 -15.52
N LEU A 80 -7.60 -0.90 -16.80
CA LEU A 80 -8.44 -1.86 -17.54
C LEU A 80 -7.87 -3.28 -17.57
N PRO A 81 -6.58 -3.51 -17.82
CA PRO A 81 -6.02 -4.87 -17.81
C PRO A 81 -6.27 -5.61 -16.50
N LEU A 82 -6.24 -4.91 -15.36
CA LEU A 82 -6.46 -5.51 -14.04
C LEU A 82 -7.88 -6.06 -13.84
N SER A 83 -8.84 -5.64 -14.67
CA SER A 83 -10.22 -6.13 -14.62
C SER A 83 -10.44 -7.43 -15.38
N LYS A 84 -9.44 -7.90 -16.17
CA LYS A 84 -9.52 -9.13 -16.91
C LYS A 84 -9.19 -10.32 -16.02
N GLY A 85 -9.91 -11.43 -16.21
CA GLY A 85 -9.75 -12.65 -15.41
C GLY A 85 -8.34 -13.25 -15.47
N GLU A 86 -7.68 -13.12 -16.61
CA GLU A 86 -6.31 -13.59 -16.83
C GLU A 86 -5.31 -12.91 -15.89
N TRP A 87 -5.59 -11.67 -15.45
CA TRP A 87 -4.74 -10.91 -14.55
C TRP A 87 -5.16 -10.99 -13.08
N ASN A 88 -6.45 -11.02 -12.79
CA ASN A 88 -6.93 -10.87 -11.41
C ASN A 88 -7.47 -12.16 -10.77
N SER A 89 -7.56 -13.26 -11.53
CA SER A 89 -8.12 -14.51 -11.01
C SER A 89 -7.07 -15.56 -10.61
N ILE A 90 -5.78 -15.25 -10.76
CA ILE A 90 -4.72 -16.14 -10.34
C ILE A 90 -4.47 -16.04 -8.83
N HIS A 91 -4.31 -17.16 -8.16
CA HIS A 91 -4.00 -17.17 -6.74
C HIS A 91 -2.51 -16.81 -6.51
N PRO A 92 -2.16 -16.02 -5.47
CA PRO A 92 -0.76 -15.64 -5.19
C PRO A 92 0.19 -16.83 -4.98
N PHE A 93 -0.32 -17.98 -4.55
CA PHE A 93 0.44 -19.21 -4.37
C PHE A 93 0.15 -20.24 -5.48
N ALA A 94 -0.26 -19.80 -6.66
CA ALA A 94 -0.35 -20.69 -7.81
C ALA A 94 1.03 -21.30 -8.11
N PRO A 95 1.09 -22.56 -8.59
CA PRO A 95 2.36 -23.16 -9.03
C PRO A 95 3.06 -22.28 -10.07
N LEU A 96 4.38 -22.21 -10.00
CA LEU A 96 5.18 -21.29 -10.82
C LEU A 96 5.01 -21.52 -12.33
N ASP A 97 4.84 -22.75 -12.74
CA ASP A 97 4.58 -23.13 -14.13
C ASP A 97 3.24 -22.62 -14.67
N GLN A 98 2.30 -22.32 -13.77
CA GLN A 98 1.01 -21.72 -14.10
C GLN A 98 1.03 -20.19 -14.08
N ALA A 99 2.13 -19.58 -13.61
CA ALA A 99 2.32 -18.15 -13.45
C ALA A 99 3.49 -17.59 -14.28
N ALA A 100 3.90 -18.28 -15.33
CA ALA A 100 5.09 -17.95 -16.12
C ALA A 100 5.07 -16.50 -16.65
N GLY A 101 3.93 -16.01 -17.16
CA GLY A 101 3.78 -14.64 -17.64
C GLY A 101 3.96 -13.59 -16.53
N TYR A 102 3.48 -13.86 -15.32
CA TYR A 102 3.74 -12.99 -14.17
C TYR A 102 5.22 -12.95 -13.80
N GLN A 103 5.88 -14.09 -13.81
CA GLN A 103 7.31 -14.17 -13.50
C GLN A 103 8.15 -13.40 -14.52
N GLU A 104 7.86 -13.55 -15.81
CA GLU A 104 8.53 -12.80 -16.87
C GLU A 104 8.32 -11.29 -16.69
N MET A 105 7.09 -10.86 -16.46
CA MET A 105 6.76 -9.44 -16.23
C MET A 105 7.49 -8.88 -15.02
N LEU A 106 7.51 -9.58 -13.89
CA LEU A 106 8.17 -9.14 -12.67
C LEU A 106 9.68 -9.08 -12.85
N ALA A 107 10.29 -10.10 -13.45
CA ALA A 107 11.73 -10.12 -13.73
C ALA A 107 12.14 -8.98 -14.66
N GLN A 108 11.37 -8.70 -15.72
CA GLN A 108 11.64 -7.58 -16.61
C GLN A 108 11.50 -6.24 -15.88
N MET A 109 10.51 -6.08 -15.03
CA MET A 109 10.31 -4.87 -14.25
C MET A 109 11.47 -4.60 -13.27
N GLU A 110 12.01 -5.64 -12.65
CA GLU A 110 13.18 -5.50 -11.76
C GLU A 110 14.41 -5.03 -12.54
N VAL A 111 14.63 -5.55 -13.74
CA VAL A 111 15.72 -5.11 -14.64
C VAL A 111 15.53 -3.67 -15.08
N ASP A 112 14.34 -3.31 -15.54
CA ASP A 112 14.03 -1.96 -16.01
C ASP A 112 14.18 -0.92 -14.88
N LEU A 113 13.72 -1.24 -13.68
CA LEU A 113 13.88 -0.36 -12.52
C LEU A 113 15.35 -0.21 -12.09
N ALA A 114 16.13 -1.27 -12.14
CA ALA A 114 17.56 -1.21 -11.86
C ALA A 114 18.28 -0.29 -12.85
N GLU A 115 17.98 -0.42 -14.15
CA GLU A 115 18.54 0.42 -15.21
C GLU A 115 18.14 1.90 -15.03
N ILE A 116 16.85 2.18 -14.77
CA ILE A 116 16.33 3.55 -14.59
C ILE A 116 16.97 4.25 -13.39
N THR A 117 17.18 3.53 -12.29
CA THR A 117 17.69 4.08 -11.04
C THR A 117 19.21 4.03 -10.89
N GLY A 118 19.89 3.25 -11.74
CA GLY A 118 21.33 3.04 -11.68
C GLY A 118 21.79 2.15 -10.53
N PHE A 119 20.90 1.35 -9.96
CA PHE A 119 21.24 0.34 -8.95
C PHE A 119 21.59 -1.00 -9.61
N ASP A 120 22.41 -1.79 -8.93
CA ASP A 120 22.78 -3.14 -9.41
C ASP A 120 21.61 -4.12 -9.43
N ALA A 121 20.64 -3.92 -8.54
CA ALA A 121 19.43 -4.74 -8.45
C ALA A 121 18.28 -3.97 -7.78
N THR A 122 17.06 -4.39 -8.06
CA THR A 122 15.85 -3.94 -7.40
C THR A 122 15.02 -5.13 -6.92
N SER A 123 14.13 -4.90 -6.00
CA SER A 123 13.18 -5.91 -5.54
C SER A 123 11.77 -5.33 -5.49
N LEU A 124 10.83 -6.07 -6.03
CA LEU A 124 9.39 -5.75 -6.02
C LEU A 124 8.64 -6.30 -4.80
N GLN A 125 9.36 -6.92 -3.83
CA GLN A 125 8.77 -7.50 -2.62
C GLN A 125 8.06 -6.47 -1.72
N PRO A 126 8.63 -5.27 -1.46
CA PRO A 126 7.97 -4.28 -0.62
C PRO A 126 6.66 -3.78 -1.24
N ASN A 127 5.59 -3.79 -0.45
CA ASN A 127 4.25 -3.35 -0.89
C ASN A 127 3.97 -1.86 -0.60
N SER A 128 4.87 -1.18 0.08
CA SER A 128 4.72 0.24 0.45
C SER A 128 6.08 0.91 0.65
N GLY A 129 6.10 2.24 0.71
CA GLY A 129 7.31 3.01 1.01
C GLY A 129 7.93 2.61 2.34
N ALA A 130 7.13 2.44 3.40
CA ALA A 130 7.62 2.02 4.71
C ALA A 130 8.25 0.60 4.69
N GLN A 131 7.69 -0.32 3.92
CA GLN A 131 8.30 -1.65 3.72
C GLN A 131 9.60 -1.56 2.93
N GLY A 132 9.69 -0.67 1.96
CA GLY A 132 10.92 -0.39 1.22
C GLY A 132 12.02 0.18 2.12
N GLU A 133 11.69 1.13 3.00
CA GLU A 133 12.63 1.64 4.02
C GLU A 133 13.15 0.51 4.92
N TYR A 134 12.24 -0.30 5.43
CA TYR A 134 12.59 -1.44 6.29
C TYR A 134 13.48 -2.45 5.56
N ALA A 135 13.12 -2.84 4.34
CA ALA A 135 13.91 -3.76 3.52
C ALA A 135 15.32 -3.21 3.24
N GLY A 136 15.42 -1.91 2.92
CA GLY A 136 16.72 -1.25 2.70
C GLY A 136 17.58 -1.27 3.96
N LEU A 137 17.02 -0.93 5.12
CA LEU A 137 17.75 -0.95 6.40
C LEU A 137 18.17 -2.36 6.80
N MET A 138 17.33 -3.36 6.57
CA MET A 138 17.69 -4.76 6.79
C MET A 138 18.84 -5.21 5.90
N THR A 139 18.85 -4.80 4.64
CA THR A 139 19.93 -5.08 3.69
C THR A 139 21.25 -4.43 4.13
N ILE A 140 21.21 -3.15 4.52
CA ILE A 140 22.38 -2.42 5.05
C ILE A 140 22.92 -3.12 6.30
N LYS A 141 22.06 -3.50 7.22
CA LYS A 141 22.45 -4.21 8.43
C LYS A 141 23.10 -5.55 8.11
N ALA A 142 22.46 -6.35 7.26
CA ALA A 142 23.00 -7.64 6.83
C ALA A 142 24.38 -7.49 6.15
N TYR A 143 24.56 -6.45 5.33
CA TYR A 143 25.86 -6.13 4.74
C TYR A 143 26.93 -5.85 5.79
N HIS A 144 26.65 -5.00 6.78
CA HIS A 144 27.61 -4.74 7.85
C HIS A 144 27.91 -5.98 8.69
N GLU A 145 26.92 -6.77 9.02
CA GLU A 145 27.09 -8.02 9.77
C GLU A 145 27.95 -9.04 9.00
N SER A 146 27.72 -9.17 7.68
CA SER A 146 28.54 -10.07 6.83
C SER A 146 30.01 -9.68 6.73
N ASN A 147 30.31 -8.39 6.91
CA ASN A 147 31.67 -7.87 6.95
C ASN A 147 32.27 -7.85 8.36
N GLY A 148 31.56 -8.36 9.38
CA GLY A 148 32.00 -8.34 10.77
C GLY A 148 31.83 -6.99 11.47
N ASP A 149 31.19 -6.01 10.83
CA ASP A 149 30.97 -4.66 11.34
C ASP A 149 29.73 -4.56 12.25
N HIS A 150 29.55 -5.47 13.19
CA HIS A 150 28.40 -5.52 14.11
C HIS A 150 28.22 -4.25 14.95
N HIS A 151 29.26 -3.43 15.07
CA HIS A 151 29.22 -2.15 15.78
C HIS A 151 28.48 -1.06 14.99
N ARG A 152 28.29 -1.23 13.69
CA ARG A 152 27.55 -0.29 12.81
C ARG A 152 26.03 -0.52 12.91
N ASN A 153 25.49 -0.23 14.08
CA ASN A 153 24.07 -0.47 14.41
C ASN A 153 23.31 0.81 14.82
N ILE A 154 23.88 1.98 14.52
CA ILE A 154 23.26 3.27 14.82
C ILE A 154 22.73 3.90 13.53
N ALA A 155 21.47 4.35 13.57
CA ALA A 155 20.87 5.18 12.55
C ALA A 155 20.77 6.63 13.04
N LEU A 156 21.45 7.54 12.35
CA LEU A 156 21.34 8.98 12.61
C LEU A 156 20.12 9.53 11.89
N ILE A 157 19.17 10.05 12.62
CA ILE A 157 17.89 10.52 12.08
C ILE A 157 17.77 12.01 12.35
N PRO A 158 17.67 12.85 11.31
CA PRO A 158 17.41 14.28 11.48
C PRO A 158 16.10 14.55 12.23
N SER A 159 16.07 15.55 13.08
CA SER A 159 14.86 15.95 13.82
C SER A 159 13.69 16.33 12.90
N SER A 160 13.98 16.70 11.65
CA SER A 160 13.00 17.02 10.60
C SER A 160 12.50 15.79 9.82
N ALA A 161 13.03 14.59 10.09
CA ALA A 161 12.65 13.40 9.36
C ALA A 161 11.21 12.97 9.64
N HIS A 162 10.61 12.32 8.65
CA HIS A 162 9.29 11.71 8.82
C HIS A 162 9.35 10.59 9.88
N GLY A 163 8.28 10.41 10.63
CA GLY A 163 8.21 9.41 11.72
C GLY A 163 8.44 7.96 11.29
N THR A 164 8.25 7.64 10.01
CA THR A 164 8.54 6.30 9.45
C THR A 164 10.04 5.95 9.52
N ASN A 165 10.93 6.94 9.35
CA ASN A 165 12.37 6.69 9.31
C ASN A 165 12.89 6.10 10.64
N PRO A 166 12.66 6.73 11.82
CA PRO A 166 13.06 6.13 13.07
C PRO A 166 12.34 4.81 13.38
N ALA A 167 11.05 4.70 13.01
CA ALA A 167 10.29 3.48 13.20
C ALA A 167 10.88 2.30 12.43
N SER A 168 11.20 2.48 11.15
CA SER A 168 11.83 1.45 10.31
C SER A 168 13.22 1.07 10.83
N ALA A 169 14.01 2.03 11.32
CA ALA A 169 15.32 1.76 11.92
C ALA A 169 15.21 0.90 13.19
N VAL A 170 14.26 1.22 14.07
CA VAL A 170 14.02 0.41 15.28
C VAL A 170 13.55 -1.01 14.91
N MET A 171 12.64 -1.14 13.94
CA MET A 171 12.18 -2.44 13.46
C MET A 171 13.33 -3.27 12.87
N ALA A 172 14.29 -2.64 12.20
CA ALA A 172 15.50 -3.31 11.71
C ALA A 172 16.50 -3.64 12.84
N GLY A 173 16.20 -3.32 14.09
CA GLY A 173 17.07 -3.57 15.25
C GLY A 173 18.26 -2.63 15.34
N MET A 174 18.15 -1.43 14.73
CA MET A 174 19.15 -0.38 14.85
C MET A 174 18.81 0.55 16.03
N LYS A 175 19.83 1.20 16.59
CA LYS A 175 19.68 2.25 17.61
C LYS A 175 19.49 3.57 16.90
N VAL A 176 18.42 4.30 17.25
CA VAL A 176 18.14 5.63 16.67
C VAL A 176 18.83 6.69 17.52
N VAL A 177 19.58 7.55 16.87
CA VAL A 177 20.12 8.78 17.45
C VAL A 177 19.54 9.94 16.65
N VAL A 178 18.78 10.80 17.33
CA VAL A 178 18.22 12.01 16.70
C VAL A 178 19.28 13.10 16.63
N VAL A 179 19.54 13.58 15.43
CA VAL A 179 20.41 14.75 15.19
C VAL A 179 19.56 15.98 14.95
N LYS A 180 20.02 17.11 15.50
CA LYS A 180 19.33 18.38 15.31
C LYS A 180 19.43 18.85 13.88
N SER A 181 18.49 19.68 13.50
CA SER A 181 18.54 20.44 12.24
C SER A 181 18.76 21.91 12.53
N THR A 182 19.57 22.56 11.73
CA THR A 182 19.77 24.02 11.80
C THR A 182 18.52 24.76 11.31
N GLU A 183 18.41 26.06 11.56
CA GLU A 183 17.33 26.92 11.01
C GLU A 183 17.30 26.91 9.46
N ALA A 184 18.44 26.70 8.82
CA ALA A 184 18.53 26.56 7.36
C ALA A 184 18.11 25.16 6.85
N GLY A 185 17.71 24.24 7.72
CA GLY A 185 17.26 22.89 7.35
C GLY A 185 18.41 21.88 7.14
N ASN A 186 19.65 22.25 7.38
CA ASN A 186 20.78 21.34 7.31
C ASN A 186 20.92 20.53 8.62
N ILE A 187 21.66 19.42 8.55
CA ILE A 187 22.05 18.69 9.77
C ILE A 187 23.01 19.54 10.58
N ASP A 188 22.73 19.64 11.87
CA ASP A 188 23.62 20.29 12.83
C ASP A 188 24.74 19.29 13.18
N ILE A 189 25.96 19.65 12.87
CA ILE A 189 27.15 18.77 13.02
C ILE A 189 28.03 19.18 14.21
N ASP A 190 27.61 20.20 14.99
CA ASP A 190 28.32 20.70 16.18
C ASP A 190 27.80 20.01 17.52
#